data_35e424600e8737aa0d54219a6be59651
#
_entry.id   35e424600e8737aa0d54219a6be59651
#
_cell.length_a   1.000
_cell.length_b   1.000
_cell.length_c   1.000
_cell.angle_alpha   90.00
_cell.angle_beta   90.00
_cell.angle_gamma   90.00
#
_symmetry.space_group_name_H-M   'P 1'
#
loop_
_entity.id
_entity.type
_entity.pdbx_description
1 polymer ?
#
loop_
_entity_poly.entity_id
_entity_poly.type
_entity_poly.pdbx_seq_one_letter_code
_entity_poly.pdbx_strand_id
1 'polypeptide(L)'
;WESVLRQADAGRAGQLRSQLRIVHDANRVVAKKSVGTVVGADYLYSAKHEDLNGAGLLLKETQRLIHEQGQKEPLRRRILGLIHLISLLPTSGHADIGVRATVDHLVDLLVEDLANDGAALRQEVPTVLEALTEEGILQQDGDEYRLQTAAGRTWDEAFRRHSAQLTD
;
A
#
# COMPACT_ATOMS: atom_id res chain seq x y z
N TRP A 1 -6.31 10.98 -1.94
CA TRP A 1 -6.23 10.62 -0.51
C TRP A 1 -7.41 11.17 0.29
N GLU A 2 -8.01 12.28 -0.10
CA GLU A 2 -9.16 12.87 0.59
C GLU A 2 -10.32 11.88 0.74
N SER A 3 -10.62 11.09 -0.29
CA SER A 3 -11.67 10.06 -0.26
C SER A 3 -11.40 8.97 0.79
N VAL A 4 -10.15 8.54 0.93
CA VAL A 4 -9.74 7.55 1.95
C VAL A 4 -9.87 8.14 3.35
N LEU A 5 -9.41 9.38 3.54
CA LEU A 5 -9.51 10.07 4.83
C LEU A 5 -10.96 10.34 5.23
N ARG A 6 -11.84 10.64 4.26
CA ARG A 6 -13.28 10.80 4.53
C ARG A 6 -13.94 9.51 5.02
N GLN A 7 -13.55 8.38 4.48
CA GLN A 7 -14.08 7.08 4.88
C GLN A 7 -13.56 6.65 6.26
N ALA A 8 -12.32 7.02 6.60
CA ALA A 8 -11.71 6.71 7.90
C ALA A 8 -12.23 7.60 9.04
N ASP A 9 -12.66 8.83 8.75
CA ASP A 9 -13.10 9.81 9.76
C ASP A 9 -14.64 9.92 9.80
N ALA A 10 -15.26 9.50 10.87
CA ALA A 10 -16.71 9.54 11.07
C ALA A 10 -17.23 10.95 11.42
N GLY A 11 -17.04 11.94 10.54
CA GLY A 11 -17.66 13.26 10.70
C GLY A 11 -16.88 14.43 10.09
N ARG A 12 -17.63 15.44 9.52
CA ARG A 12 -17.05 16.60 8.82
C ARG A 12 -16.10 17.46 9.67
N ALA A 13 -16.37 17.62 10.94
CA ALA A 13 -15.52 18.45 11.83
C ALA A 13 -14.21 17.74 12.20
N GLY A 14 -14.21 16.41 12.27
CA GLY A 14 -13.02 15.59 12.48
C GLY A 14 -12.09 15.57 11.28
N GLN A 15 -12.66 15.56 10.07
CA GLN A 15 -11.95 15.39 8.82
C GLN A 15 -10.88 16.46 8.53
N LEU A 16 -11.25 17.76 8.61
CA LEU A 16 -10.30 18.85 8.40
C LEU A 16 -9.17 18.84 9.45
N ARG A 17 -9.50 18.53 10.70
CA ARG A 17 -8.52 18.41 11.78
C ARG A 17 -7.58 17.25 11.53
N SER A 18 -8.09 16.10 11.10
CA SER A 18 -7.27 14.93 10.74
C SER A 18 -6.35 15.20 9.56
N GLN A 19 -6.83 15.88 8.52
CA GLN A 19 -6.02 16.24 7.35
C GLN A 19 -4.88 17.20 7.75
N LEU A 20 -5.19 18.26 8.49
CA LEU A 20 -4.19 19.22 8.97
C LEU A 20 -3.17 18.55 9.90
N ARG A 21 -3.61 17.64 10.75
CA ARG A 21 -2.73 16.88 11.63
C ARG A 21 -1.76 16.00 10.84
N ILE A 22 -2.23 15.27 9.82
CA ILE A 22 -1.37 14.44 8.97
C ILE A 22 -0.32 15.30 8.28
N VAL A 23 -0.72 16.43 7.68
CA VAL A 23 0.21 17.37 7.03
C VAL A 23 1.22 17.92 8.03
N HIS A 24 0.76 18.31 9.23
CA HIS A 24 1.65 18.80 10.30
C HIS A 24 2.65 17.72 10.73
N ASP A 25 2.19 16.50 10.99
CA ASP A 25 3.03 15.40 11.44
C ASP A 25 4.01 14.95 10.34
N ALA A 26 3.57 14.91 9.07
CA ALA A 26 4.43 14.64 7.92
C ALA A 26 5.53 15.71 7.78
N ASN A 27 5.20 17.01 7.91
CA ASN A 27 6.18 18.07 7.88
C ASN A 27 7.22 17.95 9.00
N ARG A 28 6.82 17.47 10.18
CA ARG A 28 7.77 17.24 11.28
C ARG A 28 8.78 16.15 10.99
N VAL A 29 8.39 15.13 10.22
CA VAL A 29 9.29 14.03 9.81
C VAL A 29 10.45 14.55 8.98
N VAL A 30 10.19 15.53 8.10
CA VAL A 30 11.21 16.07 7.17
C VAL A 30 11.83 17.40 7.63
N ALA A 31 11.31 18.05 8.68
CA ALA A 31 11.68 19.39 9.11
C ALA A 31 13.18 19.62 9.39
N LYS A 32 13.92 18.55 9.72
CA LYS A 32 15.35 18.59 10.01
C LYS A 32 16.21 17.82 9.00
N LYS A 33 15.59 17.35 7.92
CA LYS A 33 16.27 16.61 6.86
C LYS A 33 16.79 17.58 5.77
N SER A 34 17.61 17.05 4.88
CA SER A 34 18.18 17.82 3.77
C SER A 34 17.09 18.24 2.77
N VAL A 35 17.38 19.31 2.01
CA VAL A 35 16.53 19.72 0.88
C VAL A 35 16.46 18.58 -0.14
N GLY A 36 15.26 18.32 -0.66
CA GLY A 36 15.00 17.16 -1.54
C GLY A 36 14.40 15.96 -0.81
N THR A 37 14.39 15.95 0.54
CA THR A 37 13.65 14.94 1.30
C THR A 37 12.14 15.23 1.23
N VAL A 38 11.37 14.21 0.90
CA VAL A 38 9.90 14.23 0.86
C VAL A 38 9.33 13.13 1.75
N VAL A 39 8.02 13.12 1.94
CA VAL A 39 7.32 12.06 2.68
C VAL A 39 6.65 11.16 1.66
N GLY A 40 7.03 9.89 1.60
CA GLY A 40 6.40 8.90 0.74
C GLY A 40 4.91 8.73 1.08
N ALA A 41 4.09 8.39 0.09
CA ALA A 41 2.64 8.24 0.28
C ALA A 41 2.27 7.08 1.23
N ASP A 42 3.14 6.11 1.38
CA ASP A 42 3.04 5.00 2.35
C ASP A 42 3.00 5.47 3.81
N TYR A 43 3.48 6.69 4.09
CA TYR A 43 3.33 7.33 5.40
C TYR A 43 1.87 7.40 5.86
N LEU A 44 0.92 7.59 4.93
CA LEU A 44 -0.50 7.61 5.25
C LEU A 44 -0.98 6.29 5.86
N TYR A 45 -0.50 5.16 5.37
CA TYR A 45 -0.80 3.86 5.98
C TYR A 45 -0.29 3.81 7.42
N SER A 46 0.97 4.18 7.64
CA SER A 46 1.58 4.18 8.97
C SER A 46 0.87 5.12 9.95
N ALA A 47 0.39 6.28 9.47
CA ALA A 47 -0.29 7.28 10.28
C ALA A 47 -1.77 6.94 10.54
N LYS A 48 -2.43 6.12 9.71
CA LYS A 48 -3.88 5.93 9.71
C LYS A 48 -4.37 4.48 9.79
N HIS A 49 -3.48 3.49 9.86
CA HIS A 49 -3.89 2.08 9.85
C HIS A 49 -4.87 1.72 11.00
N GLU A 50 -4.74 2.32 12.18
CA GLU A 50 -5.68 2.12 13.29
C GLU A 50 -7.05 2.71 12.98
N ASP A 51 -7.11 3.94 12.42
CA ASP A 51 -8.36 4.59 12.03
C ASP A 51 -9.04 3.80 10.90
N LEU A 52 -8.28 3.32 9.92
CA LEU A 52 -8.78 2.46 8.83
C LEU A 52 -9.33 1.13 9.37
N ASN A 53 -8.67 0.54 10.36
CA ASN A 53 -9.14 -0.66 11.02
C ASN A 53 -10.44 -0.40 11.78
N GLY A 54 -10.50 0.68 12.55
CA GLY A 54 -11.70 1.11 13.28
C GLY A 54 -12.90 1.41 12.38
N ALA A 55 -12.65 1.92 11.16
CA ALA A 55 -13.69 2.18 10.15
C ALA A 55 -14.07 0.92 9.33
N GLY A 56 -13.44 -0.24 9.57
CA GLY A 56 -13.67 -1.46 8.81
C GLY A 56 -13.08 -1.46 7.38
N LEU A 57 -12.27 -0.48 7.05
CA LEU A 57 -11.60 -0.35 5.75
C LEU A 57 -10.32 -1.16 5.66
N LEU A 58 -9.72 -1.51 6.80
CA LEU A 58 -8.55 -2.38 6.92
C LEU A 58 -8.90 -3.54 7.86
N LEU A 59 -9.00 -4.73 7.31
CA LEU A 59 -9.25 -5.93 8.11
C LEU A 59 -8.03 -6.25 8.99
N LYS A 60 -8.25 -6.72 10.20
CA LYS A 60 -7.18 -7.10 11.14
C LYS A 60 -6.22 -8.14 10.57
N GLU A 61 -6.73 -9.04 9.77
CA GLU A 61 -5.93 -10.06 9.07
C GLU A 61 -4.98 -9.43 8.06
N THR A 62 -5.47 -8.48 7.25
CA THR A 62 -4.65 -7.73 6.30
C THR A 62 -3.61 -6.88 7.02
N GLN A 63 -3.99 -6.20 8.11
CA GLN A 63 -3.06 -5.43 8.95
C GLN A 63 -1.95 -6.32 9.50
N ARG A 64 -2.30 -7.51 10.01
CA ARG A 64 -1.32 -8.49 10.51
C ARG A 64 -0.38 -8.96 9.41
N LEU A 65 -0.91 -9.32 8.24
CA LEU A 65 -0.11 -9.72 7.08
C LEU A 65 0.92 -8.66 6.70
N ILE A 66 0.50 -7.40 6.56
CA ILE A 66 1.38 -6.27 6.23
C ILE A 66 2.46 -6.09 7.31
N HIS A 67 2.10 -6.24 8.58
CA HIS A 67 3.04 -6.15 9.69
C HIS A 67 4.08 -7.28 9.64
N GLU A 68 3.65 -8.53 9.48
CA GLU A 68 4.51 -9.72 9.38
C GLU A 68 5.49 -9.62 8.20
N GLN A 69 5.01 -9.15 7.04
CA GLN A 69 5.90 -8.92 5.89
C GLN A 69 6.92 -7.81 6.15
N GLY A 70 6.54 -6.78 6.88
CA GLY A 70 7.45 -5.72 7.31
C GLY A 70 8.55 -6.16 8.27
N GLN A 71 8.34 -7.25 9.03
CA GLN A 71 9.39 -7.86 9.87
C GLN A 71 10.46 -8.58 9.02
N LYS A 72 10.08 -9.09 7.85
CA LYS A 72 11.03 -9.70 6.91
C LYS A 72 11.86 -8.62 6.22
N GLU A 73 11.18 -7.58 5.71
CA GLU A 73 11.80 -6.49 4.96
C GLU A 73 10.93 -5.21 5.03
N PRO A 74 11.50 -4.06 5.45
CA PRO A 74 10.73 -2.80 5.57
C PRO A 74 10.03 -2.36 4.28
N LEU A 75 10.65 -2.57 3.12
CA LEU A 75 10.09 -2.18 1.82
C LEU A 75 8.79 -2.95 1.51
N ARG A 76 8.69 -4.22 1.90
CA ARG A 76 7.45 -5.02 1.76
C ARG A 76 6.27 -4.37 2.47
N ARG A 77 6.46 -3.89 3.70
CA ARG A 77 5.41 -3.18 4.44
C ARG A 77 4.97 -1.92 3.74
N ARG A 78 5.91 -1.14 3.23
CA ARG A 78 5.65 0.12 2.53
C ARG A 78 4.84 -0.13 1.26
N ILE A 79 5.26 -1.09 0.44
CA ILE A 79 4.57 -1.50 -0.79
C ILE A 79 3.15 -2.01 -0.48
N LEU A 80 3.01 -2.96 0.43
CA LEU A 80 1.70 -3.56 0.75
C LEU A 80 0.74 -2.54 1.37
N GLY A 81 1.22 -1.68 2.26
CA GLY A 81 0.44 -0.58 2.82
C GLY A 81 -0.04 0.40 1.75
N LEU A 82 0.83 0.74 0.80
CA LEU A 82 0.50 1.63 -0.32
C LEU A 82 -0.50 0.98 -1.30
N ILE A 83 -0.31 -0.29 -1.67
CA ILE A 83 -1.27 -1.04 -2.48
C ILE A 83 -2.65 -1.07 -1.80
N HIS A 84 -2.68 -1.31 -0.49
CA HIS A 84 -3.94 -1.26 0.26
C HIS A 84 -4.61 0.11 0.18
N LEU A 85 -3.86 1.20 0.39
CA LEU A 85 -4.40 2.57 0.28
C LEU A 85 -4.92 2.88 -1.13
N ILE A 86 -4.20 2.46 -2.18
CA ILE A 86 -4.62 2.65 -3.57
C ILE A 86 -5.92 1.87 -3.84
N SER A 87 -6.09 0.68 -3.28
CA SER A 87 -7.31 -0.11 -3.44
C SER A 87 -8.58 0.56 -2.87
N LEU A 88 -8.43 1.53 -1.97
CA LEU A 88 -9.52 2.32 -1.42
C LEU A 88 -9.87 3.56 -2.29
N LEU A 89 -9.09 3.87 -3.32
CA LEU A 89 -9.36 4.99 -4.21
C LEU A 89 -10.48 4.63 -5.21
N PRO A 90 -11.30 5.62 -5.59
CA PRO A 90 -12.26 5.44 -6.68
C PRO A 90 -11.54 5.08 -8.00
N THR A 91 -12.07 4.09 -8.71
CA THR A 91 -11.54 3.61 -9.99
C THR A 91 -12.44 3.97 -11.19
N SER A 92 -13.46 4.83 -10.97
CA SER A 92 -14.40 5.25 -12.00
C SER A 92 -15.02 6.60 -11.68
N GLY A 93 -15.56 7.27 -12.71
CA GLY A 93 -16.23 8.55 -12.58
C GLY A 93 -15.28 9.73 -12.34
N HIS A 94 -15.84 10.89 -11.97
CA HIS A 94 -15.08 12.13 -11.77
C HIS A 94 -14.10 12.09 -10.55
N ALA A 95 -14.25 11.14 -9.65
CA ALA A 95 -13.38 10.98 -8.50
C ALA A 95 -12.17 10.08 -8.78
N ASP A 96 -12.14 9.41 -9.94
CA ASP A 96 -10.98 8.65 -10.40
C ASP A 96 -9.87 9.59 -10.86
N ILE A 97 -8.76 9.55 -10.16
CA ILE A 97 -7.56 10.36 -10.44
C ILE A 97 -6.50 9.57 -11.23
N GLY A 98 -6.83 8.37 -11.72
CA GLY A 98 -5.94 7.53 -12.52
C GLY A 98 -4.83 6.82 -11.75
N VAL A 99 -4.75 6.94 -10.42
CA VAL A 99 -3.74 6.23 -9.62
C VAL A 99 -4.11 4.76 -9.51
N ARG A 100 -3.17 3.90 -9.89
CA ARG A 100 -3.27 2.44 -9.84
C ARG A 100 -2.03 1.86 -9.17
N ALA A 101 -2.12 0.64 -8.68
CA ALA A 101 -0.98 -0.04 -8.06
C ALA A 101 -0.08 -0.69 -9.12
N THR A 102 0.44 0.12 -10.04
CA THR A 102 1.45 -0.27 -11.03
C THR A 102 2.86 -0.06 -10.48
N VAL A 103 3.86 -0.69 -11.08
CA VAL A 103 5.28 -0.50 -10.69
C VAL A 103 5.64 0.98 -10.66
N ASP A 104 5.33 1.72 -11.75
CA ASP A 104 5.70 3.14 -11.87
C ASP A 104 5.06 4.00 -10.78
N HIS A 105 3.75 3.85 -10.55
CA HIS A 105 3.07 4.60 -9.50
C HIS A 105 3.58 4.22 -8.09
N LEU A 106 3.88 2.93 -7.85
CA LEU A 106 4.42 2.51 -6.56
C LEU A 106 5.81 3.10 -6.33
N VAL A 107 6.69 3.07 -7.32
CA VAL A 107 8.01 3.69 -7.24
C VAL A 107 7.89 5.18 -6.93
N ASP A 108 7.11 5.92 -7.74
CA ASP A 108 6.98 7.37 -7.58
C ASP A 108 6.38 7.77 -6.23
N LEU A 109 5.44 6.99 -5.71
CA LEU A 109 4.78 7.26 -4.43
C LEU A 109 5.60 6.82 -3.20
N LEU A 110 6.63 5.99 -3.38
CA LEU A 110 7.52 5.52 -2.31
C LEU A 110 8.78 6.38 -2.13
N VAL A 111 9.06 7.31 -3.05
CA VAL A 111 10.25 8.18 -2.97
C VAL A 111 10.24 8.99 -1.68
N GLU A 112 11.38 9.01 -0.97
CA GLU A 112 11.64 9.85 0.20
C GLU A 112 12.81 10.82 -0.03
N ASP A 113 13.72 10.52 -0.97
CA ASP A 113 14.78 11.42 -1.43
C ASP A 113 14.69 11.56 -2.96
N LEU A 114 14.31 12.76 -3.41
CA LEU A 114 14.13 13.06 -4.84
C LEU A 114 15.41 12.90 -5.67
N ALA A 115 16.56 13.04 -5.05
CA ALA A 115 17.85 12.94 -5.76
C ALA A 115 18.36 11.50 -5.85
N ASN A 116 18.08 10.65 -4.85
CA ASN A 116 18.80 9.39 -4.67
C ASN A 116 17.92 8.14 -4.77
N ASP A 117 16.65 8.18 -4.32
CA ASP A 117 15.85 6.96 -4.18
C ASP A 117 15.31 6.41 -5.50
N GLY A 118 15.06 7.28 -6.48
CA GLY A 118 14.33 6.88 -7.70
C GLY A 118 14.98 5.74 -8.50
N ALA A 119 16.31 5.71 -8.58
CA ALA A 119 17.02 4.65 -9.30
C ALA A 119 17.02 3.32 -8.54
N ALA A 120 17.21 3.36 -7.22
CA ALA A 120 17.19 2.17 -6.37
C ALA A 120 15.79 1.56 -6.32
N LEU A 121 14.75 2.37 -6.08
CA LEU A 121 13.36 1.90 -6.03
C LEU A 121 12.89 1.29 -7.36
N ARG A 122 13.33 1.81 -8.52
CA ARG A 122 13.02 1.20 -9.83
C ARG A 122 13.59 -0.20 -10.00
N GLN A 123 14.63 -0.55 -9.28
CA GLN A 123 15.21 -1.90 -9.28
C GLN A 123 14.62 -2.78 -8.18
N GLU A 124 14.43 -2.25 -6.99
CA GLU A 124 13.99 -3.01 -5.82
C GLU A 124 12.48 -3.32 -5.84
N VAL A 125 11.64 -2.34 -6.21
CA VAL A 125 10.17 -2.49 -6.17
C VAL A 125 9.69 -3.65 -7.06
N PRO A 126 10.12 -3.78 -8.34
CA PRO A 126 9.73 -4.93 -9.16
C PRO A 126 10.12 -6.28 -8.54
N THR A 127 11.33 -6.39 -8.01
CA THR A 127 11.82 -7.62 -7.37
C THR A 127 10.98 -8.01 -6.15
N VAL A 128 10.62 -7.02 -5.33
CA VAL A 128 9.76 -7.26 -4.16
C VAL A 128 8.34 -7.63 -4.56
N LEU A 129 7.79 -6.99 -5.60
CA LEU A 129 6.45 -7.32 -6.12
C LEU A 129 6.40 -8.74 -6.69
N GLU A 130 7.42 -9.15 -7.44
CA GLU A 130 7.56 -10.50 -7.96
C GLU A 130 7.60 -11.53 -6.83
N ALA A 131 8.46 -11.34 -5.84
CA ALA A 131 8.55 -12.21 -4.68
C ALA A 131 7.23 -12.30 -3.90
N LEU A 132 6.52 -11.18 -3.69
CA LEU A 132 5.22 -11.15 -3.02
C LEU A 132 4.13 -11.86 -3.84
N THR A 133 4.23 -11.83 -5.17
CA THR A 133 3.30 -12.54 -6.08
C THR A 133 3.59 -14.04 -6.06
N GLU A 134 4.83 -14.46 -6.08
CA GLU A 134 5.23 -15.88 -5.95
C GLU A 134 4.81 -16.46 -4.60
N GLU A 135 4.92 -15.68 -3.51
CA GLU A 135 4.44 -16.06 -2.18
C GLU A 135 2.89 -16.11 -2.08
N GLY A 136 2.14 -15.71 -3.13
CA GLY A 136 0.69 -15.66 -3.13
C GLY A 136 0.10 -14.58 -2.21
N ILE A 137 0.86 -13.53 -1.90
CA ILE A 137 0.43 -12.38 -1.11
C ILE A 137 -0.20 -11.33 -2.00
N LEU A 138 0.35 -11.14 -3.19
CA LEU A 138 -0.18 -10.30 -4.25
C LEU A 138 -0.71 -11.13 -5.41
N GLN A 139 -1.68 -10.59 -6.10
CA GLN A 139 -2.13 -11.01 -7.42
C GLN A 139 -1.83 -9.91 -8.41
N GLN A 140 -1.28 -10.27 -9.55
CA GLN A 140 -1.09 -9.36 -10.69
C GLN A 140 -2.25 -9.53 -11.68
N ASP A 141 -2.83 -8.41 -12.10
CA ASP A 141 -3.87 -8.30 -13.10
C ASP A 141 -3.45 -7.25 -14.14
N GLY A 142 -2.93 -7.70 -15.28
CA GLY A 142 -2.25 -6.85 -16.23
C GLY A 142 -0.98 -6.23 -15.64
N ASP A 143 -0.94 -4.91 -15.50
CA ASP A 143 0.15 -4.13 -14.89
C ASP A 143 -0.15 -3.69 -13.44
N GLU A 144 -1.33 -4.03 -12.91
CA GLU A 144 -1.75 -3.69 -11.56
C GLU A 144 -1.53 -4.84 -10.56
N TYR A 145 -1.18 -4.49 -9.34
CA TYR A 145 -1.01 -5.41 -8.22
C TYR A 145 -2.10 -5.21 -7.17
N ARG A 146 -2.62 -6.31 -6.63
CA ARG A 146 -3.67 -6.31 -5.61
C ARG A 146 -3.33 -7.26 -4.48
N LEU A 147 -3.72 -6.90 -3.26
CA LEU A 147 -3.64 -7.81 -2.12
C LEU A 147 -4.58 -9.00 -2.35
N GLN A 148 -4.04 -10.20 -2.23
CA GLN A 148 -4.84 -11.40 -2.33
C GLN A 148 -5.67 -11.61 -1.05
N THR A 149 -6.96 -11.89 -1.21
CA THR A 149 -7.84 -12.20 -0.07
C THR A 149 -7.49 -13.57 0.54
N ALA A 150 -7.85 -13.79 1.82
CA ALA A 150 -7.66 -15.09 2.46
C ALA A 150 -8.34 -16.23 1.68
N ALA A 151 -9.55 -15.98 1.18
CA ALA A 151 -10.27 -16.94 0.35
C ALA A 151 -9.55 -17.21 -0.99
N GLY A 152 -9.00 -16.17 -1.62
CA GLY A 152 -8.19 -16.29 -2.84
C GLY A 152 -6.94 -17.13 -2.62
N ARG A 153 -6.20 -16.89 -1.53
CA ARG A 153 -5.02 -17.69 -1.16
C ARG A 153 -5.36 -19.16 -0.97
N THR A 154 -6.42 -19.47 -0.23
CA THR A 154 -6.86 -20.85 -0.02
C THR A 154 -7.21 -21.54 -1.34
N TRP A 155 -7.85 -20.83 -2.27
CA TRP A 155 -8.19 -21.35 -3.59
C TRP A 155 -6.94 -21.61 -4.43
N ASP A 156 -5.99 -20.68 -4.48
CA ASP A 156 -4.73 -20.83 -5.21
C ASP A 156 -3.87 -21.98 -4.66
N GLU A 157 -3.78 -22.12 -3.34
CA GLU A 157 -3.09 -23.25 -2.71
C GLU A 157 -3.74 -24.61 -3.07
N ALA A 158 -5.07 -24.65 -3.10
CA ALA A 158 -5.79 -25.84 -3.52
C ALA A 158 -5.56 -26.14 -5.00
N PHE A 159 -5.59 -25.10 -5.84
CA PHE A 159 -5.35 -25.24 -7.28
C PHE A 159 -3.92 -25.73 -7.58
N ARG A 160 -2.89 -25.13 -6.94
CA ARG A 160 -1.48 -25.54 -7.10
C ARG A 160 -1.28 -27.01 -6.65
N ARG A 161 -1.89 -27.43 -5.54
CA ARG A 161 -1.83 -28.82 -5.08
C ARG A 161 -2.44 -29.79 -6.09
N HIS A 162 -3.62 -29.46 -6.65
CA HIS A 162 -4.26 -30.30 -7.65
C HIS A 162 -3.52 -30.32 -8.98
N SER A 163 -2.99 -29.19 -9.43
CA SER A 163 -2.20 -29.12 -10.68
C SER A 163 -0.92 -29.96 -10.59
N ALA A 164 -0.24 -29.93 -9.43
CA ALA A 164 0.94 -30.77 -9.21
C ALA A 164 0.62 -32.29 -9.25
N GLN A 165 -0.60 -32.70 -8.81
CA GLN A 165 -1.05 -34.08 -8.87
C GLN A 165 -1.45 -34.56 -10.28
N LEU A 166 -1.71 -33.64 -11.21
CA LEU A 166 -2.09 -33.96 -12.60
C LEU A 166 -0.88 -34.03 -13.55
N THR A 167 0.32 -33.67 -13.07
CA THR A 167 1.55 -33.65 -13.88
C THR A 167 2.46 -34.85 -13.62
N ASP A 168 2.09 -35.74 -12.70
CA ASP A 168 2.66 -37.07 -12.47
C ASP A 168 1.79 -38.15 -13.15
#